data_4df21a6cc1557966afdeb69d8d163c1c
#
_entry.id   4df21a6cc1557966afdeb69d8d163c1c
#
_cell.length_a   1.000
_cell.length_b   1.000
_cell.length_c   1.000
_cell.angle_alpha   90.00
_cell.angle_beta   90.00
_cell.angle_gamma   90.00
#
_symmetry.space_group_name_H-M   'P 1'
#
loop_
_entity.id
_entity.type
_entity.pdbx_description
1 polymer ?
#
loop_
_entity_poly.entity_id
_entity_poly.type
_entity_poly.pdbx_seq_one_letter_code
_entity_poly.pdbx_strand_id
1 'polypeptide(L)'
;FMTYCVTPQQLLQAAGQMTGQQAQKLTELGLFYESYLSVCKTGRSDPVTRMTRLAEKLEQEDYCAGKRFYLAGFSDFTSVQLQILDAMLPQAEEMRVYLCTDGSDSGSFSCGTQTAKTLSRMAARRNVEVSRLRVKEKTDRSAALSFWLTHVLEPGGAAMDEQAEAVTLSQADSPAHACELAAGVIQKLVRSGARWRE
;
A
#
# COMPACT_ATOMS: atom_id res chain seq x y z
N PHE A 1 5.34 15.26 -5.19
CA PHE A 1 6.82 15.24 -5.12
C PHE A 1 7.30 14.81 -3.74
N MET A 2 6.89 15.47 -2.67
CA MET A 2 7.31 15.18 -1.29
C MET A 2 7.10 13.70 -0.89
N THR A 3 5.94 13.15 -1.19
CA THR A 3 5.57 11.75 -0.91
C THR A 3 6.55 10.74 -1.53
N TYR A 4 7.15 11.09 -2.67
CA TYR A 4 8.13 10.26 -3.39
C TYR A 4 9.57 10.72 -3.19
N CYS A 5 9.82 11.64 -2.24
CA CYS A 5 11.14 12.18 -1.92
C CYS A 5 11.84 12.85 -3.13
N VAL A 6 11.06 13.38 -4.08
CA VAL A 6 11.59 14.15 -5.21
C VAL A 6 11.94 15.56 -4.73
N THR A 7 13.17 16.00 -4.98
CA THR A 7 13.64 17.33 -4.60
C THR A 7 13.42 18.37 -5.70
N PRO A 8 13.36 19.68 -5.38
CA PRO A 8 13.31 20.75 -6.40
C PRO A 8 14.48 20.66 -7.37
N GLN A 9 15.68 20.35 -6.88
CA GLN A 9 16.91 20.21 -7.68
C GLN A 9 16.80 19.09 -8.71
N GLN A 10 16.18 17.95 -8.34
CA GLN A 10 15.93 16.85 -9.29
C GLN A 10 14.97 17.26 -10.40
N LEU A 11 13.93 18.07 -10.08
CA LEU A 11 13.01 18.60 -11.10
C LEU A 11 13.72 19.56 -12.05
N LEU A 12 14.55 20.47 -11.53
CA LEU A 12 15.33 21.42 -12.34
C LEU A 12 16.38 20.70 -13.20
N GLN A 13 17.03 19.67 -12.66
CA GLN A 13 17.96 18.84 -13.42
C GLN A 13 17.25 18.07 -14.55
N ALA A 14 16.08 17.50 -14.30
CA ALA A 14 15.27 16.86 -15.32
C ALA A 14 14.80 17.85 -16.39
N ALA A 15 14.43 19.07 -16.00
CA ALA A 15 14.10 20.15 -16.93
C ALA A 15 15.26 20.48 -17.89
N GLY A 16 16.49 20.50 -17.38
CA GLY A 16 17.69 20.75 -18.20
C GLY A 16 17.99 19.64 -19.23
N GLN A 17 17.41 18.46 -19.08
CA GLN A 17 17.53 17.34 -20.04
C GLN A 17 16.42 17.31 -21.08
N MET A 18 15.44 18.19 -20.97
CA MET A 18 14.27 18.28 -21.84
C MET A 18 14.31 19.58 -22.67
N THR A 19 13.44 19.66 -23.68
CA THR A 19 13.31 20.85 -24.53
C THR A 19 11.84 21.25 -24.66
N GLY A 20 11.60 22.51 -25.02
CA GLY A 20 10.25 23.03 -25.29
C GLY A 20 9.38 23.19 -24.03
N GLN A 21 8.07 23.05 -24.19
CA GLN A 21 7.08 23.33 -23.18
C GLN A 21 7.21 22.43 -21.92
N GLN A 22 7.70 21.20 -22.09
CA GLN A 22 7.90 20.29 -20.96
C GLN A 22 9.05 20.76 -20.04
N ALA A 23 10.14 21.22 -20.61
CA ALA A 23 11.26 21.79 -19.86
C ALA A 23 10.81 23.02 -19.05
N GLN A 24 10.07 23.94 -19.69
CA GLN A 24 9.53 25.10 -19.01
C GLN A 24 8.60 24.72 -17.84
N LYS A 25 7.66 23.79 -18.06
CA LYS A 25 6.75 23.32 -17.03
C LYS A 25 7.46 22.70 -15.83
N LEU A 26 8.49 21.87 -16.06
CA LEU A 26 9.28 21.29 -14.96
C LEU A 26 10.09 22.35 -14.21
N THR A 27 10.63 23.36 -14.91
CA THR A 27 11.32 24.46 -14.28
C THR A 27 10.39 25.25 -13.36
N GLU A 28 9.22 25.63 -13.86
CA GLU A 28 8.21 26.33 -13.07
C GLU A 28 7.79 25.53 -11.84
N LEU A 29 7.51 24.22 -12.01
CA LEU A 29 7.18 23.33 -10.90
C LEU A 29 8.32 23.22 -9.88
N GLY A 30 9.58 23.16 -10.33
CA GLY A 30 10.73 23.15 -9.45
C GLY A 30 10.84 24.40 -8.59
N LEU A 31 10.66 25.58 -9.19
CA LEU A 31 10.69 26.88 -8.49
C LEU A 31 9.53 27.02 -7.50
N PHE A 32 8.29 26.66 -7.90
CA PHE A 32 7.15 26.64 -6.99
C PHE A 32 7.37 25.73 -5.80
N TYR A 33 7.93 24.54 -6.05
CA TYR A 33 8.19 23.57 -5.00
C TYR A 33 9.28 24.04 -4.04
N GLU A 34 10.34 24.68 -4.53
CA GLU A 34 11.38 25.29 -3.69
C GLU A 34 10.81 26.39 -2.80
N SER A 35 9.97 27.26 -3.37
CA SER A 35 9.27 28.34 -2.64
C SER A 35 8.36 27.76 -1.56
N TYR A 36 7.59 26.72 -1.88
CA TYR A 36 6.73 26.01 -0.93
C TYR A 36 7.53 25.44 0.25
N LEU A 37 8.65 24.74 -0.03
CA LEU A 37 9.51 24.19 1.01
C LEU A 37 10.12 25.27 1.90
N SER A 38 10.44 26.44 1.34
CA SER A 38 10.92 27.60 2.10
C SER A 38 9.86 28.07 3.11
N VAL A 39 8.61 28.19 2.69
CA VAL A 39 7.49 28.54 3.58
C VAL A 39 7.28 27.48 4.67
N CYS A 40 7.38 26.20 4.33
CA CYS A 40 7.25 25.11 5.30
C CYS A 40 8.34 25.11 6.39
N LYS A 41 9.53 25.68 6.10
CA LYS A 41 10.60 25.83 7.09
C LYS A 41 10.28 26.88 8.15
N THR A 42 9.46 27.86 7.85
CA THR A 42 9.18 29.02 8.73
C THR A 42 8.04 28.82 9.73
N GLY A 43 7.51 27.61 9.93
CA GLY A 43 6.60 27.35 11.06
C GLY A 43 5.32 26.56 10.76
N ARG A 44 4.91 26.35 9.52
CA ARG A 44 3.78 25.47 9.19
C ARG A 44 4.29 24.15 8.64
N SER A 45 4.28 23.12 9.49
CA SER A 45 4.72 21.78 9.11
C SER A 45 3.60 21.03 8.43
N ASP A 46 3.77 20.72 7.14
CA ASP A 46 2.98 19.77 6.39
C ASP A 46 3.16 18.35 6.97
N PRO A 47 2.12 17.49 6.91
CA PRO A 47 2.22 16.09 7.36
C PRO A 47 3.39 15.31 6.75
N VAL A 48 3.71 15.49 5.47
CA VAL A 48 4.83 14.80 4.81
C VAL A 48 6.17 15.29 5.36
N THR A 49 6.33 16.60 5.57
CA THR A 49 7.52 17.16 6.21
C THR A 49 7.73 16.59 7.62
N ARG A 50 6.64 16.37 8.37
CA ARG A 50 6.74 15.74 9.71
C ARG A 50 7.21 14.30 9.62
N MET A 51 6.75 13.54 8.63
CA MET A 51 7.19 12.16 8.41
C MET A 51 8.67 12.10 8.00
N THR A 52 9.13 13.01 7.15
CA THR A 52 10.56 13.10 6.79
C THR A 52 11.43 13.41 8.00
N ARG A 53 11.03 14.39 8.81
CA ARG A 53 11.72 14.70 10.08
C ARG A 53 11.68 13.54 11.08
N LEU A 54 10.62 12.74 11.09
CA LEU A 54 10.54 11.53 11.89
C LEU A 54 11.60 10.52 11.43
N ALA A 55 11.72 10.27 10.12
CA ALA A 55 12.75 9.38 9.59
C ALA A 55 14.17 9.84 9.99
N GLU A 56 14.47 11.15 9.86
CA GLU A 56 15.76 11.73 10.27
C GLU A 56 16.03 11.56 11.76
N LYS A 57 15.01 11.75 12.62
CA LYS A 57 15.17 11.53 14.07
C LYS A 57 15.39 10.08 14.43
N LEU A 58 14.69 9.16 13.76
CA LEU A 58 14.86 7.72 13.97
C LEU A 58 16.26 7.22 13.56
N GLU A 59 16.90 7.88 12.59
CA GLU A 59 18.30 7.60 12.24
C GLU A 59 19.29 8.08 13.34
N GLN A 60 18.92 9.07 14.13
CA GLN A 60 19.79 9.70 15.15
C GLN A 60 19.55 9.16 16.56
N GLU A 61 18.39 8.60 16.82
CA GLU A 61 17.94 8.19 18.16
C GLU A 61 17.52 6.72 18.17
N ASP A 62 17.90 5.96 19.18
CA ASP A 62 17.54 4.54 19.36
C ASP A 62 16.12 4.36 19.90
N TYR A 63 15.17 5.11 19.35
CA TYR A 63 13.78 5.08 19.83
C TYR A 63 13.10 3.72 19.65
N CYS A 64 13.48 2.96 18.63
CA CYS A 64 12.89 1.66 18.30
C CYS A 64 13.57 0.48 19.02
N ALA A 65 14.63 0.70 19.77
CA ALA A 65 15.37 -0.36 20.46
C ALA A 65 14.47 -1.16 21.43
N GLY A 66 14.55 -2.48 21.34
CA GLY A 66 13.78 -3.41 22.17
C GLY A 66 12.28 -3.42 21.90
N LYS A 67 11.81 -2.78 20.83
CA LYS A 67 10.38 -2.75 20.47
C LYS A 67 10.08 -3.69 19.32
N ARG A 68 8.86 -4.24 19.34
CA ARG A 68 8.31 -5.10 18.28
C ARG A 68 7.23 -4.33 17.53
N PHE A 69 7.31 -4.38 16.20
CA PHE A 69 6.40 -3.66 15.32
C PHE A 69 5.60 -4.64 14.45
N TYR A 70 4.31 -4.38 14.33
CA TYR A 70 3.38 -5.17 13.54
C TYR A 70 2.67 -4.24 12.55
N LEU A 71 2.91 -4.44 11.25
CA LEU A 71 2.32 -3.65 10.18
C LEU A 71 1.36 -4.52 9.38
N ALA A 72 0.10 -4.12 9.30
CA ALA A 72 -0.95 -4.83 8.58
C ALA A 72 -1.84 -3.84 7.81
N GLY A 73 -2.48 -4.32 6.74
CA GLY A 73 -3.39 -3.51 5.93
C GLY A 73 -2.70 -2.61 4.89
N PHE A 74 -1.42 -2.87 4.60
CA PHE A 74 -0.68 -2.17 3.55
C PHE A 74 -0.54 -3.06 2.33
N SER A 75 -0.77 -2.52 1.14
CA SER A 75 -0.41 -3.14 -0.14
C SER A 75 0.98 -2.70 -0.60
N ASP A 76 1.31 -1.42 -0.34
CA ASP A 76 2.59 -0.79 -0.64
C ASP A 76 2.93 0.29 0.40
N PHE A 77 4.09 0.89 0.26
CA PHE A 77 4.55 2.00 1.08
C PHE A 77 5.08 3.14 0.20
N THR A 78 4.76 4.36 0.59
CA THR A 78 5.34 5.55 -0.02
C THR A 78 6.84 5.65 0.28
N SER A 79 7.58 6.42 -0.51
CA SER A 79 9.02 6.57 -0.31
C SER A 79 9.37 7.10 1.09
N VAL A 80 8.56 8.01 1.64
CA VAL A 80 8.77 8.54 3.00
C VAL A 80 8.49 7.46 4.07
N GLN A 81 7.46 6.63 3.87
CA GLN A 81 7.19 5.50 4.76
C GLN A 81 8.33 4.48 4.71
N LEU A 82 8.85 4.20 3.51
CA LEU A 82 10.02 3.32 3.37
C LEU A 82 11.27 3.88 4.08
N GLN A 83 11.50 5.19 4.05
CA GLN A 83 12.59 5.82 4.82
C GLN A 83 12.40 5.62 6.33
N ILE A 84 11.20 5.78 6.85
CA ILE A 84 10.89 5.51 8.26
C ILE A 84 11.17 4.05 8.60
N LEU A 85 10.67 3.11 7.79
CA LEU A 85 10.90 1.68 8.00
C LEU A 85 12.38 1.32 7.90
N ASP A 86 13.12 1.92 6.98
CA ASP A 86 14.57 1.72 6.82
C ASP A 86 15.36 2.16 8.06
N ALA A 87 14.97 3.30 8.68
CA ALA A 87 15.55 3.77 9.94
C ALA A 87 15.18 2.89 11.14
N MET A 88 13.97 2.32 11.15
CA MET A 88 13.50 1.45 12.23
C MET A 88 14.12 0.05 12.22
N LEU A 89 14.40 -0.49 11.03
CA LEU A 89 14.84 -1.89 10.83
C LEU A 89 16.06 -2.29 11.70
N PRO A 90 17.15 -1.52 11.75
CA PRO A 90 18.34 -1.92 12.52
C PRO A 90 18.15 -1.82 14.04
N GLN A 91 17.15 -1.08 14.51
CA GLN A 91 16.92 -0.81 15.93
C GLN A 91 15.87 -1.75 16.54
N ALA A 92 14.89 -2.17 15.76
CA ALA A 92 13.75 -2.94 16.24
C ALA A 92 14.18 -4.36 16.66
N GLU A 93 13.62 -4.85 17.78
CA GLU A 93 13.78 -6.26 18.16
C GLU A 93 13.13 -7.19 17.14
N GLU A 94 11.97 -6.79 16.63
CA GLU A 94 11.21 -7.53 15.61
C GLU A 94 10.34 -6.58 14.81
N MET A 95 10.27 -6.81 13.49
CA MET A 95 9.31 -6.13 12.63
C MET A 95 8.57 -7.16 11.78
N ARG A 96 7.25 -7.29 11.96
CA ARG A 96 6.39 -8.16 11.16
C ARG A 96 5.54 -7.32 10.22
N VAL A 97 5.65 -7.60 8.93
CA VAL A 97 4.85 -6.94 7.89
C VAL A 97 3.96 -7.98 7.22
N TYR A 98 2.66 -7.78 7.31
CA TYR A 98 1.65 -8.66 6.72
C TYR A 98 1.26 -8.10 5.35
N LEU A 99 1.52 -8.87 4.31
CA LEU A 99 1.24 -8.51 2.92
C LEU A 99 0.38 -9.56 2.25
N CYS A 100 -0.58 -9.12 1.44
CA CYS A 100 -1.31 -10.01 0.54
C CYS A 100 -0.48 -10.24 -0.72
N THR A 101 0.00 -11.46 -0.91
CA THR A 101 0.81 -11.85 -2.07
C THR A 101 0.65 -13.33 -2.38
N ASP A 102 0.64 -13.67 -3.65
CA ASP A 102 0.73 -15.04 -4.17
C ASP A 102 2.16 -15.43 -4.59
N GLY A 103 3.10 -14.46 -4.51
CA GLY A 103 4.47 -14.60 -4.95
C GLY A 103 4.69 -14.29 -6.43
N SER A 104 3.64 -14.03 -7.20
CA SER A 104 3.71 -13.65 -8.61
C SER A 104 4.15 -12.20 -8.79
N ASP A 105 4.86 -11.91 -9.88
CA ASP A 105 5.24 -10.55 -10.29
C ASP A 105 4.19 -9.88 -11.18
N SER A 106 3.14 -10.59 -11.54
CA SER A 106 2.03 -10.14 -12.36
C SER A 106 0.69 -10.41 -11.66
N GLY A 107 -0.38 -9.83 -12.18
CA GLY A 107 -1.73 -10.03 -11.64
C GLY A 107 -2.02 -9.17 -10.40
N SER A 108 -3.12 -9.50 -9.74
CA SER A 108 -3.74 -8.68 -8.70
C SER A 108 -2.92 -8.54 -7.42
N PHE A 109 -2.03 -9.48 -7.12
CA PHE A 109 -1.19 -9.48 -5.93
C PHE A 109 0.26 -9.03 -6.19
N SER A 110 0.58 -8.61 -7.42
CA SER A 110 1.92 -8.16 -7.80
C SER A 110 2.44 -7.02 -6.94
N CYS A 111 1.56 -6.09 -6.52
CA CYS A 111 1.93 -4.98 -5.63
C CYS A 111 2.50 -5.49 -4.31
N GLY A 112 1.82 -6.44 -3.65
CA GLY A 112 2.31 -7.05 -2.41
C GLY A 112 3.62 -7.81 -2.60
N THR A 113 3.78 -8.50 -3.74
CA THR A 113 5.03 -9.19 -4.10
C THR A 113 6.19 -8.20 -4.27
N GLN A 114 5.97 -7.09 -4.99
CA GLN A 114 7.00 -6.05 -5.18
C GLN A 114 7.36 -5.35 -3.85
N THR A 115 6.37 -5.10 -3.02
CA THR A 115 6.58 -4.56 -1.67
C THR A 115 7.44 -5.50 -0.82
N ALA A 116 7.14 -6.80 -0.81
CA ALA A 116 7.94 -7.80 -0.11
C ALA A 116 9.39 -7.85 -0.61
N LYS A 117 9.61 -7.74 -1.93
CA LYS A 117 10.95 -7.65 -2.52
C LYS A 117 11.68 -6.38 -2.10
N THR A 118 10.99 -5.26 -2.06
CA THR A 118 11.55 -3.97 -1.64
C THR A 118 11.99 -4.00 -0.18
N LEU A 119 11.12 -4.47 0.72
CA LEU A 119 11.44 -4.62 2.14
C LEU A 119 12.60 -5.61 2.37
N SER A 120 12.64 -6.73 1.65
CA SER A 120 13.75 -7.68 1.74
C SER A 120 15.09 -7.08 1.31
N ARG A 121 15.09 -6.25 0.24
CA ARG A 121 16.30 -5.53 -0.19
C ARG A 121 16.74 -4.47 0.83
N MET A 122 15.80 -3.79 1.46
CA MET A 122 16.09 -2.84 2.53
C MET A 122 16.73 -3.54 3.72
N ALA A 123 16.15 -4.62 4.20
CA ALA A 123 16.69 -5.41 5.31
C ALA A 123 18.10 -5.94 5.01
N ALA A 124 18.34 -6.44 3.80
CA ALA A 124 19.66 -6.88 3.37
C ALA A 124 20.71 -5.75 3.41
N ARG A 125 20.34 -4.53 2.98
CA ARG A 125 21.24 -3.35 3.06
C ARG A 125 21.58 -2.97 4.51
N ARG A 126 20.67 -3.22 5.44
CA ARG A 126 20.85 -2.94 6.88
C ARG A 126 21.41 -4.15 7.64
N ASN A 127 21.77 -5.25 6.97
CA ASN A 127 22.23 -6.51 7.57
C ASN A 127 21.21 -7.11 8.56
N VAL A 128 19.92 -6.95 8.29
CA VAL A 128 18.82 -7.51 9.09
C VAL A 128 18.34 -8.80 8.43
N GLU A 129 18.27 -9.88 9.22
CA GLU A 129 17.77 -11.17 8.76
C GLU A 129 16.27 -11.11 8.45
N VAL A 130 15.85 -11.76 7.35
CA VAL A 130 14.46 -11.81 6.92
C VAL A 130 13.99 -13.26 6.87
N SER A 131 12.96 -13.56 7.66
CA SER A 131 12.19 -14.80 7.54
C SER A 131 10.85 -14.55 6.84
N ARG A 132 10.40 -15.51 6.04
CA ARG A 132 9.10 -15.45 5.37
C ARG A 132 8.19 -16.52 5.92
N LEU A 133 7.05 -16.11 6.47
CA LEU A 133 6.04 -16.99 7.02
C LEU A 133 4.79 -16.88 6.15
N ARG A 134 4.28 -18.01 5.67
CA ARG A 134 2.98 -18.07 5.02
C ARG A 134 1.92 -18.30 6.08
N VAL A 135 1.04 -17.33 6.26
CA VAL A 135 -0.13 -17.49 7.13
C VAL A 135 -1.12 -18.39 6.40
N LYS A 136 -1.41 -19.56 6.98
CA LYS A 136 -2.46 -20.43 6.46
C LYS A 136 -3.81 -19.83 6.81
N GLU A 137 -4.62 -19.56 5.81
CA GLU A 137 -5.98 -19.13 5.99
C GLU A 137 -6.83 -20.29 6.52
N LYS A 138 -7.58 -20.06 7.59
CA LYS A 138 -8.58 -20.99 8.06
C LYS A 138 -9.86 -20.71 7.25
N THR A 139 -10.11 -21.51 6.22
CA THR A 139 -11.25 -21.28 5.32
C THR A 139 -12.45 -22.12 5.74
N ASP A 140 -13.44 -21.46 6.35
CA ASP A 140 -14.82 -21.99 6.47
C ASP A 140 -15.69 -21.52 5.27
N ARG A 141 -15.06 -21.30 4.10
CA ARG A 141 -15.74 -20.82 2.90
C ARG A 141 -16.37 -21.99 2.13
N SER A 142 -17.52 -21.73 1.49
CA SER A 142 -18.10 -22.70 0.54
C SER A 142 -17.15 -22.95 -0.64
N ALA A 143 -17.25 -24.13 -1.26
CA ALA A 143 -16.46 -24.48 -2.43
C ALA A 143 -16.66 -23.45 -3.57
N ALA A 144 -17.90 -23.01 -3.80
CA ALA A 144 -18.24 -22.01 -4.80
C ALA A 144 -17.54 -20.65 -4.54
N LEU A 145 -17.54 -20.17 -3.29
CA LEU A 145 -16.85 -18.92 -2.95
C LEU A 145 -15.34 -19.05 -3.07
N SER A 146 -14.77 -20.18 -2.68
CA SER A 146 -13.34 -20.46 -2.83
C SER A 146 -12.92 -20.52 -4.30
N PHE A 147 -13.72 -21.18 -5.14
CA PHE A 147 -13.51 -21.21 -6.59
C PHE A 147 -13.57 -19.80 -7.19
N TRP A 148 -14.62 -19.04 -6.87
CA TRP A 148 -14.78 -17.67 -7.37
C TRP A 148 -13.62 -16.76 -6.98
N LEU A 149 -13.20 -16.77 -5.70
CA LEU A 149 -12.08 -15.97 -5.23
C LEU A 149 -10.75 -16.31 -5.91
N THR A 150 -10.57 -17.57 -6.32
CA THR A 150 -9.36 -17.99 -7.02
C THR A 150 -9.35 -17.52 -8.49
N HIS A 151 -10.51 -17.51 -9.15
CA HIS A 151 -10.58 -17.34 -10.62
C HIS A 151 -11.17 -15.99 -11.07
N VAL A 152 -11.84 -15.23 -10.20
CA VAL A 152 -12.54 -13.98 -10.58
C VAL A 152 -11.66 -12.94 -11.27
N LEU A 153 -10.36 -12.94 -10.96
CA LEU A 153 -9.40 -12.00 -11.52
C LEU A 153 -8.50 -12.60 -12.62
N GLU A 154 -8.75 -13.85 -12.99
CA GLU A 154 -8.00 -14.55 -14.04
C GLU A 154 -8.81 -14.58 -15.35
N PRO A 155 -8.43 -13.81 -16.38
CA PRO A 155 -9.10 -13.86 -17.68
C PRO A 155 -8.99 -15.27 -18.29
N GLY A 156 -10.12 -15.85 -18.70
CA GLY A 156 -10.15 -17.18 -19.32
C GLY A 156 -10.00 -18.36 -18.35
N GLY A 157 -10.20 -18.12 -17.04
CA GLY A 157 -10.22 -19.17 -16.02
C GLY A 157 -11.31 -20.23 -16.28
N ALA A 158 -11.18 -21.37 -15.58
CA ALA A 158 -12.15 -22.46 -15.66
C ALA A 158 -13.56 -21.99 -15.25
N ALA A 159 -14.59 -22.56 -15.87
CA ALA A 159 -15.96 -22.39 -15.41
C ALA A 159 -16.27 -23.38 -14.30
N MET A 160 -17.12 -23.01 -13.37
CA MET A 160 -17.65 -23.93 -12.36
C MET A 160 -18.86 -24.68 -12.93
N ASP A 161 -18.84 -26.00 -12.90
CA ASP A 161 -19.91 -26.85 -13.46
C ASP A 161 -21.16 -26.91 -12.57
N GLU A 162 -21.08 -26.50 -11.31
CA GLU A 162 -22.18 -26.54 -10.35
C GLU A 162 -22.81 -25.16 -10.13
N GLN A 163 -24.11 -25.15 -9.83
CA GLN A 163 -24.82 -23.93 -9.48
C GLN A 163 -24.29 -23.33 -8.17
N ALA A 164 -23.73 -22.12 -8.24
CA ALA A 164 -23.10 -21.46 -7.12
C ALA A 164 -24.14 -20.67 -6.30
N GLU A 165 -24.95 -21.36 -5.49
CA GLU A 165 -25.96 -20.70 -4.63
C GLU A 165 -25.40 -19.64 -3.67
N ALA A 166 -24.11 -19.78 -3.28
CA ALA A 166 -23.44 -18.87 -2.36
C ALA A 166 -22.90 -17.59 -3.02
N VAL A 167 -23.00 -17.46 -4.35
CA VAL A 167 -22.46 -16.32 -5.10
C VAL A 167 -23.59 -15.69 -5.94
N THR A 168 -23.82 -14.40 -5.71
CA THR A 168 -24.81 -13.62 -6.48
C THR A 168 -24.12 -12.49 -7.21
N LEU A 169 -24.35 -12.38 -8.51
CA LEU A 169 -23.89 -11.28 -9.36
C LEU A 169 -25.03 -10.27 -9.52
N SER A 170 -24.75 -9.02 -9.19
CA SER A 170 -25.70 -7.90 -9.39
C SER A 170 -25.06 -6.83 -10.27
N GLN A 171 -25.83 -6.31 -11.22
CA GLN A 171 -25.43 -5.19 -12.06
C GLN A 171 -26.03 -3.90 -11.50
N ALA A 172 -25.23 -2.86 -11.42
CA ALA A 172 -25.64 -1.53 -10.99
C ALA A 172 -25.32 -0.48 -12.05
N ASP A 173 -26.20 0.53 -12.19
CA ASP A 173 -26.07 1.59 -13.20
C ASP A 173 -25.07 2.69 -12.77
N SER A 174 -24.73 2.73 -11.47
CA SER A 174 -23.80 3.71 -10.91
C SER A 174 -23.14 3.17 -9.64
N PRO A 175 -22.00 3.73 -9.19
CA PRO A 175 -21.40 3.39 -7.90
C PRO A 175 -22.34 3.60 -6.71
N ALA A 176 -23.18 4.64 -6.74
CA ALA A 176 -24.17 4.89 -5.69
C ALA A 176 -25.22 3.75 -5.64
N HIS A 177 -25.75 3.35 -6.81
CA HIS A 177 -26.67 2.23 -6.91
C HIS A 177 -26.05 0.91 -6.45
N ALA A 178 -24.76 0.68 -6.73
CA ALA A 178 -24.05 -0.49 -6.21
C ALA A 178 -24.00 -0.52 -4.67
N CYS A 179 -23.78 0.63 -4.04
CA CYS A 179 -23.82 0.77 -2.58
C CYS A 179 -25.22 0.52 -2.02
N GLU A 180 -26.27 1.00 -2.68
CA GLU A 180 -27.67 0.78 -2.29
C GLU A 180 -28.04 -0.71 -2.37
N LEU A 181 -27.66 -1.40 -3.45
CA LEU A 181 -27.86 -2.84 -3.59
C LEU A 181 -27.14 -3.62 -2.48
N ALA A 182 -25.89 -3.30 -2.22
CA ALA A 182 -25.12 -3.93 -1.14
C ALA A 182 -25.76 -3.69 0.24
N ALA A 183 -26.18 -2.45 0.53
CA ALA A 183 -26.86 -2.10 1.76
C ALA A 183 -28.20 -2.86 1.91
N GLY A 184 -28.96 -3.02 0.83
CA GLY A 184 -30.20 -3.78 0.82
C GLY A 184 -29.99 -5.26 1.14
N VAL A 185 -28.92 -5.87 0.60
CA VAL A 185 -28.54 -7.26 0.90
C VAL A 185 -28.15 -7.41 2.36
N ILE A 186 -27.29 -6.53 2.88
CA ILE A 186 -26.87 -6.53 4.28
C ILE A 186 -28.09 -6.39 5.20
N GLN A 187 -28.98 -5.44 4.91
CA GLN A 187 -30.19 -5.23 5.69
C GLN A 187 -31.09 -6.48 5.72
N LYS A 188 -31.22 -7.17 4.60
CA LYS A 188 -31.98 -8.42 4.50
C LYS A 188 -31.35 -9.52 5.36
N LEU A 189 -30.03 -9.67 5.31
CA LEU A 189 -29.28 -10.63 6.12
C LEU A 189 -29.45 -10.35 7.62
N VAL A 190 -29.29 -9.10 8.04
CA VAL A 190 -29.46 -8.71 9.45
C VAL A 190 -30.92 -8.98 9.94
N ARG A 191 -31.91 -8.69 9.10
CA ARG A 191 -33.34 -9.01 9.42
C ARG A 191 -33.60 -10.51 9.50
N SER A 192 -32.84 -11.33 8.79
CA SER A 192 -32.92 -12.80 8.89
C SER A 192 -32.12 -13.39 10.05
N GLY A 193 -31.46 -12.55 10.86
CA GLY A 193 -30.78 -12.96 12.10
C GLY A 193 -29.24 -12.99 12.00
N ALA A 194 -28.64 -12.64 10.87
CA ALA A 194 -27.20 -12.51 10.76
C ALA A 194 -26.70 -11.37 11.65
N ARG A 195 -25.52 -11.54 12.25
CA ARG A 195 -24.91 -10.51 13.10
C ARG A 195 -23.95 -9.67 12.26
N TRP A 196 -23.80 -8.39 12.62
CA TRP A 196 -22.87 -7.47 11.97
C TRP A 196 -21.40 -7.91 11.96
N ARG A 197 -21.06 -8.96 12.70
CA ARG A 197 -19.69 -9.52 12.81
C ARG A 197 -19.49 -10.79 12.00
N GLU A 198 -20.54 -11.31 11.42
CA GLU A 198 -20.53 -12.50 10.55
C GLU A 198 -20.46 -12.09 9.08
#